data_fa776483d5ec4e78e7a1b931084e3be7
#
_entry.id   fa776483d5ec4e78e7a1b931084e3be7
#
_cell.length_a   1.000
_cell.length_b   1.000
_cell.length_c   1.000
_cell.angle_alpha   90.00
_cell.angle_beta   90.00
_cell.angle_gamma   90.00
#
_symmetry.space_group_name_H-M   'P 1'
#
loop_
_entity.id
_entity.type
_entity.pdbx_description
1 polymer ?
#
loop_
_entity_poly.entity_id
_entity_poly.type
_entity_poly.pdbx_seq_one_letter_code
_entity_poly.pdbx_strand_id
1 'polypeptide(L)'
;SGDMADVFSNLYLAISVQYHHDNYQSSDELTQYVINRLIKENQEKINKLISNLGPERFLLQHLKKKPSEKKYSDERDIFHEIMNNSNIIDEIKKNIYIDNNILGDLEMINKIDKDSSEYQKLKKRIINVGEYPNVGDIVKFD
;
A
#
# COMPACT_ATOMS: atom_id res chain seq x y z
N SER A 1 -4.72 6.01 24.13
CA SER A 1 -5.54 6.55 23.06
C SER A 1 -5.11 5.97 21.72
N GLY A 2 -6.01 5.90 20.75
CA GLY A 2 -5.73 5.34 19.42
C GLY A 2 -4.55 6.02 18.73
N ASP A 3 -4.40 7.34 18.86
CA ASP A 3 -3.28 8.09 18.23
C ASP A 3 -1.90 7.57 18.70
N MET A 4 -1.75 7.15 19.97
CA MET A 4 -0.47 6.60 20.46
C MET A 4 -0.21 5.21 19.88
N ALA A 5 -1.23 4.36 19.79
CA ALA A 5 -1.10 3.04 19.18
C ALA A 5 -0.69 3.17 17.70
N ASP A 6 -1.26 4.13 16.99
CA ASP A 6 -0.91 4.42 15.60
C ASP A 6 0.55 4.89 15.47
N VAL A 7 1.04 5.73 16.41
CA VAL A 7 2.45 6.16 16.42
C VAL A 7 3.38 4.96 16.54
N PHE A 8 3.08 4.01 17.44
CA PHE A 8 3.89 2.80 17.58
C PHE A 8 3.78 1.89 16.35
N SER A 9 2.59 1.75 15.77
CA SER A 9 2.39 0.99 14.54
C SER A 9 3.21 1.56 13.37
N ASN A 10 3.19 2.87 13.19
CA ASN A 10 3.96 3.52 12.13
C ASN A 10 5.47 3.40 12.34
N LEU A 11 5.96 3.44 13.60
CA LEU A 11 7.36 3.19 13.90
C LEU A 11 7.76 1.75 13.57
N TYR A 12 6.94 0.78 13.95
CA TYR A 12 7.16 -0.62 13.61
C TYR A 12 7.20 -0.84 12.10
N LEU A 13 6.24 -0.24 11.36
CA LEU A 13 6.22 -0.31 9.90
C LEU A 13 7.46 0.33 9.28
N ALA A 14 7.91 1.48 9.77
CA ALA A 14 9.12 2.13 9.25
C ALA A 14 10.37 1.26 9.45
N ILE A 15 10.52 0.64 10.61
CA ILE A 15 11.61 -0.30 10.89
C ILE A 15 11.50 -1.53 9.97
N SER A 16 10.30 -2.06 9.77
CA SER A 16 10.07 -3.22 8.90
C SER A 16 10.41 -2.91 7.44
N VAL A 17 10.06 -1.72 6.95
CA VAL A 17 10.41 -1.26 5.60
C VAL A 17 11.92 -1.14 5.45
N GLN A 18 12.60 -0.54 6.44
CA GLN A 18 14.08 -0.44 6.42
C GLN A 18 14.72 -1.83 6.44
N TYR A 19 14.25 -2.72 7.30
CA TYR A 19 14.74 -4.10 7.37
C TYR A 19 14.56 -4.83 6.04
N HIS A 20 13.39 -4.66 5.39
CA HIS A 20 13.14 -5.26 4.08
C HIS A 20 14.11 -4.72 3.03
N HIS A 21 14.32 -3.41 3.00
CA HIS A 21 15.27 -2.77 2.09
C HIS A 21 16.69 -3.33 2.26
N ASP A 22 17.18 -3.41 3.50
CA ASP A 22 18.52 -3.87 3.82
C ASP A 22 18.77 -5.34 3.43
N ASN A 23 17.73 -6.17 3.46
CA ASN A 23 17.85 -7.61 3.18
C ASN A 23 17.50 -7.99 1.73
N TYR A 24 16.65 -7.22 1.05
CA TYR A 24 16.11 -7.57 -0.27
C TYR A 24 16.43 -6.55 -1.36
N GLN A 25 17.22 -5.51 -1.04
CA GLN A 25 17.67 -4.48 -1.99
C GLN A 25 16.50 -3.86 -2.78
N SER A 26 15.42 -3.50 -2.08
CA SER A 26 14.30 -2.78 -2.68
C SER A 26 14.72 -1.36 -3.11
N SER A 27 13.89 -0.69 -3.92
CA SER A 27 14.18 0.68 -4.40
C SER A 27 14.43 1.64 -3.24
N ASP A 28 15.56 2.37 -3.29
CA ASP A 28 15.95 3.40 -2.32
C ASP A 28 14.90 4.50 -2.25
N GLU A 29 14.43 4.97 -3.41
CA GLU A 29 13.47 6.04 -3.54
C GLU A 29 12.13 5.67 -2.90
N LEU A 30 11.64 4.46 -3.19
CA LEU A 30 10.39 3.97 -2.62
C LEU A 30 10.51 3.78 -1.11
N THR A 31 11.63 3.23 -0.64
CA THR A 31 11.91 3.03 0.79
C THR A 31 11.92 4.36 1.53
N GLN A 32 12.65 5.35 1.04
CA GLN A 32 12.71 6.68 1.62
C GLN A 32 11.35 7.39 1.62
N TYR A 33 10.61 7.28 0.55
CA TYR A 33 9.27 7.84 0.45
C TYR A 33 8.33 7.28 1.53
N VAL A 34 8.30 5.94 1.68
CA VAL A 34 7.43 5.28 2.67
C VAL A 34 7.83 5.66 4.09
N ILE A 35 9.13 5.63 4.42
CA ILE A 35 9.62 6.00 5.75
C ILE A 35 9.30 7.46 6.07
N ASN A 36 9.56 8.38 5.13
CA ASN A 36 9.27 9.80 5.32
C ASN A 36 7.78 10.07 5.52
N ARG A 37 6.92 9.35 4.81
CA ARG A 37 5.47 9.40 4.99
C ARG A 37 5.07 8.97 6.40
N LEU A 38 5.56 7.83 6.88
CA LEU A 38 5.25 7.31 8.22
C LEU A 38 5.76 8.23 9.33
N ILE A 39 6.97 8.81 9.17
CA ILE A 39 7.51 9.80 10.11
C ILE A 39 6.63 11.04 10.15
N LYS A 40 6.18 11.53 9.00
CA LYS A 40 5.31 12.69 8.91
C LYS A 40 3.97 12.46 9.61
N GLU A 41 3.32 11.32 9.33
CA GLU A 41 2.08 10.93 9.98
C GLU A 41 2.25 10.86 11.51
N ASN A 42 3.39 10.34 11.99
CA ASN A 42 3.72 10.33 13.41
C ASN A 42 3.90 11.74 13.99
N GLN A 43 4.57 12.63 13.29
CA GLN A 43 4.71 14.02 13.74
C GLN A 43 3.35 14.71 13.89
N GLU A 44 2.44 14.51 12.94
CA GLU A 44 1.08 15.05 13.01
C GLU A 44 0.32 14.51 14.23
N LYS A 45 0.38 13.20 14.48
CA LYS A 45 -0.25 12.55 15.63
C LYS A 45 0.35 13.00 16.96
N ILE A 46 1.67 13.09 17.06
CA ILE A 46 2.36 13.58 18.27
C ILE A 46 2.01 15.04 18.53
N ASN A 47 1.98 15.89 17.50
CA ASN A 47 1.56 17.28 17.64
C ASN A 47 0.13 17.41 18.15
N LYS A 48 -0.79 16.55 17.66
CA LYS A 48 -2.17 16.46 18.12
C LYS A 48 -2.22 16.02 19.58
N LEU A 49 -1.47 14.98 19.96
CA LEU A 49 -1.40 14.52 21.35
C LEU A 49 -0.93 15.62 22.29
N ILE A 50 0.19 16.32 21.95
CA ILE A 50 0.70 17.42 22.75
C ILE A 50 -0.32 18.58 22.86
N SER A 51 -1.07 18.85 21.77
CA SER A 51 -2.09 19.89 21.78
C SER A 51 -3.27 19.60 22.70
N ASN A 52 -3.56 18.31 22.89
CA ASN A 52 -4.66 17.82 23.73
C ASN A 52 -4.25 17.58 25.19
N LEU A 53 -2.97 17.78 25.54
CA LEU A 53 -2.52 17.78 26.93
C LEU A 53 -3.03 19.06 27.64
N GLY A 54 -3.30 18.94 28.92
CA GLY A 54 -3.67 20.07 29.79
C GLY A 54 -2.52 21.10 29.93
N PRO A 55 -2.29 21.62 31.14
CA PRO A 55 -1.18 22.58 31.40
C PRO A 55 0.19 22.03 30.99
N GLU A 56 0.42 20.73 31.03
CA GLU A 56 1.65 20.05 30.66
C GLU A 56 2.09 20.28 29.22
N ARG A 57 1.15 20.69 28.36
CA ARG A 57 1.45 21.04 26.94
C ARG A 57 2.56 22.08 26.81
N PHE A 58 2.66 23.02 27.78
CA PHE A 58 3.69 24.06 27.73
C PHE A 58 5.10 23.51 27.87
N LEU A 59 5.28 22.41 28.64
CA LEU A 59 6.56 21.74 28.79
C LEU A 59 6.98 20.99 27.52
N LEU A 60 6.00 20.47 26.77
CA LEU A 60 6.23 19.64 25.58
C LEU A 60 6.11 20.42 24.26
N GLN A 61 5.75 21.71 24.34
CA GLN A 61 5.52 22.50 23.14
C GLN A 61 6.77 22.63 22.25
N HIS A 62 7.96 22.61 22.84
CA HIS A 62 9.23 22.63 22.12
C HIS A 62 9.50 21.37 21.30
N LEU A 63 8.80 20.26 21.58
CA LEU A 63 8.89 19.02 20.81
C LEU A 63 8.00 19.03 19.56
N LYS A 64 7.10 20.00 19.44
CA LYS A 64 6.27 20.14 18.24
C LYS A 64 7.16 20.50 17.05
N LYS A 65 7.09 19.67 16.03
CA LYS A 65 7.75 19.94 14.74
C LYS A 65 6.69 20.27 13.70
N LYS A 66 6.99 21.27 12.87
CA LYS A 66 6.14 21.53 11.69
C LYS A 66 6.34 20.39 10.71
N PRO A 67 5.27 19.65 10.31
CA PRO A 67 5.39 18.62 9.31
C PRO A 67 5.92 19.20 8.01
N SER A 68 6.77 18.47 7.29
CA SER A 68 7.20 18.88 5.96
C SER A 68 6.00 18.93 5.02
N GLU A 69 5.94 19.92 4.15
CA GLU A 69 4.86 20.02 3.17
C GLU A 69 4.94 18.86 2.18
N LYS A 70 3.79 18.31 1.84
CA LYS A 70 3.69 17.32 0.74
C LYS A 70 3.98 18.05 -0.57
N LYS A 71 4.88 17.48 -1.35
CA LYS A 71 5.10 17.93 -2.73
C LYS A 71 4.44 16.91 -3.67
N TYR A 72 3.56 17.36 -4.53
CA TYR A 72 2.97 16.50 -5.57
C TYR A 72 4.03 15.95 -6.54
N SER A 73 5.20 16.61 -6.64
CA SER A 73 6.35 16.11 -7.38
C SER A 73 6.80 14.75 -6.85
N ASP A 74 6.90 14.61 -5.51
CA ASP A 74 7.42 13.39 -4.89
C ASP A 74 6.49 12.19 -5.17
N GLU A 75 5.17 12.39 -5.14
CA GLU A 75 4.19 11.35 -5.47
C GLU A 75 4.27 10.94 -6.95
N ARG A 76 4.48 11.90 -7.84
CA ARG A 76 4.63 11.64 -9.27
C ARG A 76 5.93 10.90 -9.58
N ASP A 77 7.03 11.29 -8.94
CA ASP A 77 8.32 10.67 -9.15
C ASP A 77 8.31 9.20 -8.67
N ILE A 78 7.68 8.92 -7.52
CA ILE A 78 7.45 7.54 -7.05
C ILE A 78 6.54 6.76 -7.99
N PHE A 79 5.48 7.36 -8.53
CA PHE A 79 4.63 6.69 -9.52
C PHE A 79 5.45 6.29 -10.76
N HIS A 80 6.29 7.18 -11.26
CA HIS A 80 7.17 6.88 -12.39
C HIS A 80 8.19 5.79 -12.06
N GLU A 81 8.76 5.80 -10.86
CA GLU A 81 9.66 4.74 -10.39
C GLU A 81 8.97 3.37 -10.39
N ILE A 82 7.79 3.26 -9.80
CA ILE A 82 7.02 2.01 -9.77
C ILE A 82 6.66 1.52 -11.18
N MET A 83 6.24 2.43 -12.06
CA MET A 83 5.82 2.07 -13.42
C MET A 83 6.99 1.65 -14.32
N ASN A 84 8.16 2.22 -14.10
CA ASN A 84 9.35 1.96 -14.93
C ASN A 84 10.21 0.81 -14.38
N ASN A 85 10.07 0.46 -13.10
CA ASN A 85 10.84 -0.58 -12.45
C ASN A 85 10.01 -1.84 -12.25
N SER A 86 10.03 -2.74 -13.24
CA SER A 86 9.29 -4.02 -13.17
C SER A 86 9.69 -4.88 -11.96
N ASN A 87 10.92 -4.75 -11.45
CA ASN A 87 11.40 -5.52 -10.31
C ASN A 87 10.61 -5.22 -9.04
N ILE A 88 10.18 -3.96 -8.82
CA ILE A 88 9.37 -3.57 -7.66
C ILE A 88 8.03 -4.33 -7.68
N ILE A 89 7.38 -4.35 -8.84
CA ILE A 89 6.09 -5.04 -9.03
C ILE A 89 6.27 -6.54 -8.83
N ASP A 90 7.34 -7.13 -9.37
CA ASP A 90 7.61 -8.55 -9.26
C ASP A 90 7.96 -8.98 -7.82
N GLU A 91 8.67 -8.15 -7.05
CA GLU A 91 8.91 -8.39 -5.62
C GLU A 91 7.62 -8.35 -4.79
N ILE A 92 6.77 -7.36 -5.03
CA ILE A 92 5.47 -7.27 -4.35
C ILE A 92 4.63 -8.52 -4.68
N LYS A 93 4.62 -8.95 -5.94
CA LYS A 93 3.86 -10.13 -6.39
C LYS A 93 4.34 -11.43 -5.76
N LYS A 94 5.64 -11.59 -5.49
CA LYS A 94 6.19 -12.79 -4.80
C LYS A 94 5.58 -12.99 -3.41
N ASN A 95 5.21 -11.91 -2.74
CA ASN A 95 4.67 -11.91 -1.39
C ASN A 95 3.14 -11.90 -1.34
N ILE A 96 2.48 -11.80 -2.50
CA ILE A 96 1.02 -11.86 -2.60
C ILE A 96 0.63 -13.30 -3.00
N TYR A 97 -0.23 -13.91 -2.18
CA TYR A 97 -0.82 -15.20 -2.54
C TYR A 97 -1.80 -14.99 -3.71
N ILE A 98 -1.42 -15.49 -4.88
CA ILE A 98 -2.26 -15.50 -6.08
C ILE A 98 -2.70 -16.94 -6.29
N ASP A 99 -3.94 -17.24 -5.91
CA ASP A 99 -4.56 -18.55 -6.18
C ASP A 99 -4.93 -18.69 -7.66
N ASN A 100 -5.16 -19.93 -8.11
CA ASN A 100 -5.66 -20.26 -9.46
C ASN A 100 -7.14 -19.87 -9.64
N ASN A 101 -7.51 -18.72 -9.09
CA ASN A 101 -8.83 -18.13 -9.18
C ASN A 101 -8.83 -16.93 -10.15
N ILE A 102 -9.82 -16.04 -10.06
CA ILE A 102 -9.99 -14.86 -10.90
C ILE A 102 -8.75 -13.95 -10.91
N LEU A 103 -8.04 -13.83 -9.78
CA LEU A 103 -6.83 -13.00 -9.70
C LEU A 103 -5.70 -13.59 -10.55
N GLY A 104 -5.57 -14.93 -10.55
CA GLY A 104 -4.65 -15.64 -11.44
C GLY A 104 -5.02 -15.44 -12.91
N ASP A 105 -6.31 -15.50 -13.24
CA ASP A 105 -6.80 -15.25 -14.59
C ASP A 105 -6.55 -13.83 -15.07
N LEU A 106 -6.73 -12.83 -14.20
CA LEU A 106 -6.42 -11.43 -14.49
C LEU A 106 -4.92 -11.19 -14.72
N GLU A 107 -4.06 -11.87 -13.98
CA GLU A 107 -2.62 -11.83 -14.21
C GLU A 107 -2.23 -12.49 -15.55
N MET A 108 -2.84 -13.64 -15.86
CA MET A 108 -2.56 -14.37 -17.11
C MET A 108 -3.02 -13.59 -18.33
N ILE A 109 -4.20 -12.96 -18.30
CA ILE A 109 -4.74 -12.23 -19.46
C ILE A 109 -3.86 -11.04 -19.87
N ASN A 110 -3.13 -10.44 -18.92
CA ASN A 110 -2.21 -9.34 -19.20
C ASN A 110 -0.91 -9.79 -19.90
N LYS A 111 -0.61 -11.09 -19.86
CA LYS A 111 0.62 -11.67 -20.43
C LYS A 111 0.40 -12.34 -21.78
N ILE A 112 -0.86 -12.56 -22.17
CA ILE A 112 -1.24 -13.28 -23.38
C ILE A 112 -1.59 -12.30 -24.49
N ASP A 113 -1.22 -12.66 -25.73
CA ASP A 113 -1.58 -11.88 -26.91
C ASP A 113 -3.10 -11.77 -27.02
N LYS A 114 -3.59 -10.54 -27.22
CA LYS A 114 -5.03 -10.21 -27.31
C LYS A 114 -5.77 -10.90 -28.44
N ASP A 115 -5.05 -11.28 -29.50
CA ASP A 115 -5.60 -11.95 -30.67
C ASP A 115 -5.61 -13.48 -30.52
N SER A 116 -5.06 -14.01 -29.42
CA SER A 116 -5.00 -15.46 -29.19
C SER A 116 -6.36 -16.05 -28.75
N SER A 117 -6.56 -17.33 -29.09
CA SER A 117 -7.75 -18.07 -28.65
C SER A 117 -7.80 -18.24 -27.11
N GLU A 118 -6.64 -18.28 -26.47
CA GLU A 118 -6.51 -18.34 -25.00
C GLU A 118 -6.98 -17.07 -24.33
N TYR A 119 -6.62 -15.89 -24.88
CA TYR A 119 -7.11 -14.61 -24.41
C TYR A 119 -8.65 -14.58 -24.43
N GLN A 120 -9.27 -15.01 -25.52
CA GLN A 120 -10.74 -15.00 -25.64
C GLN A 120 -11.42 -15.95 -24.64
N LYS A 121 -10.81 -17.08 -24.34
CA LYS A 121 -11.32 -18.03 -23.32
C LYS A 121 -11.20 -17.43 -21.91
N LEU A 122 -10.05 -16.86 -21.56
CA LEU A 122 -9.83 -16.21 -20.26
C LEU A 122 -10.75 -15.01 -20.07
N LYS A 123 -10.89 -14.18 -21.12
CA LYS A 123 -11.80 -13.03 -21.11
C LYS A 123 -13.25 -13.44 -20.82
N LYS A 124 -13.74 -14.49 -21.46
CA LYS A 124 -15.08 -15.01 -21.19
C LYS A 124 -15.22 -15.51 -19.75
N ARG A 125 -14.22 -16.21 -19.22
CA ARG A 125 -14.25 -16.71 -17.84
C ARG A 125 -14.28 -15.57 -16.82
N ILE A 126 -13.46 -14.53 -17.01
CA ILE A 126 -13.43 -13.35 -16.16
C ILE A 126 -14.76 -12.59 -16.21
N ILE A 127 -15.35 -12.40 -17.40
CA ILE A 127 -16.63 -11.70 -17.56
C ILE A 127 -17.76 -12.49 -16.90
N ASN A 128 -17.82 -13.81 -17.07
CA ASN A 128 -18.86 -14.64 -16.47
C ASN A 128 -18.83 -14.64 -14.93
N VAL A 129 -17.65 -14.51 -14.34
CA VAL A 129 -17.54 -14.39 -12.87
C VAL A 129 -17.87 -12.98 -12.40
N GLY A 130 -17.72 -11.97 -13.27
CA GLY A 130 -18.11 -10.58 -13.01
C GLY A 130 -19.61 -10.32 -13.20
N GLU A 131 -20.37 -11.25 -13.80
CA GLU A 131 -21.82 -11.21 -13.77
C GLU A 131 -22.28 -11.45 -12.32
N TYR A 132 -22.91 -10.45 -11.72
CA TYR A 132 -23.46 -10.57 -10.38
C TYR A 132 -24.34 -11.82 -10.31
N PRO A 133 -24.10 -12.76 -9.39
CA PRO A 133 -25.01 -13.87 -9.21
C PRO A 133 -26.41 -13.32 -8.95
N ASN A 134 -27.42 -13.86 -9.62
CA ASN A 134 -28.80 -13.48 -9.36
C ASN A 134 -29.04 -13.57 -7.85
N VAL A 135 -29.73 -12.59 -7.29
CA VAL A 135 -30.04 -12.53 -5.84
C VAL A 135 -30.62 -13.84 -5.31
N GLY A 136 -31.27 -14.65 -6.19
CA GLY A 136 -31.75 -15.99 -5.90
C GLY A 136 -30.67 -17.06 -5.71
N ASP A 137 -29.44 -16.84 -6.19
CA ASP A 137 -28.33 -17.80 -6.04
C ASP A 137 -27.54 -17.59 -4.74
N ILE A 138 -27.73 -16.45 -4.09
CA ILE A 138 -27.07 -16.10 -2.82
C ILE A 138 -27.76 -16.74 -1.60
N VAL A 139 -28.97 -17.27 -1.74
CA VAL A 139 -29.81 -17.77 -0.63
C VAL A 139 -29.73 -19.29 -0.44
N LYS A 140 -28.85 -19.98 -1.11
CA LYS A 140 -28.58 -21.41 -0.83
C LYS A 140 -27.36 -21.55 0.08
N PHE A 141 -27.57 -21.17 1.34
CA PHE A 141 -26.78 -21.70 2.45
C PHE A 141 -27.59 -22.89 3.03
N ASP A 142 -27.17 -24.09 2.70
CA ASP A 142 -27.51 -25.29 3.46
C ASP A 142 -26.67 -25.35 4.73
#